data_59b200ebe35d4359790bb0edafc2d010
#
_entry.id   59b200ebe35d4359790bb0edafc2d010
#
_cell.length_a   1.000
_cell.length_b   1.000
_cell.length_c   1.000
_cell.angle_alpha   90.00
_cell.angle_beta   90.00
_cell.angle_gamma   90.00
#
_symmetry.space_group_name_H-M   'P 1'
#
loop_
_entity.id
_entity.type
_entity.pdbx_description
1 polymer ?
#
loop_
_entity_poly.entity_id
_entity_poly.type
_entity_poly.pdbx_seq_one_letter_code
_entity_poly.pdbx_strand_id
1 'polypeptide(L)'
;MIRIDSSLTPGSLRAATDRLFELSGAKILAIQRRWDPRDGAPVVTVGGRYASRGWTEWTQGFQFGSAILQFAATGSRRALAIGRGGTVGHMARHVSHVGVHDHGFNNVSTYGNLYQLAKSGAMRAGEGEIHFYELALKVSGAVQAARWTELPGGLGYVYSFNGPHSLFADTIRSMRSLALSHRLGHALMGENDRPISLLGRLLRHAETTARFNVFFGKGRDIYDVPGRVAHESIFNLNDGAYRCPSTQQGYSPFSTWTRGLAWILCGYAEQLEFLDTLPAGEFEGFGGKAAVLGRFLGTARATADFYIGNTPTDGVPYWDTGAPGLAGLGAYLERPADPFNDREPVDSSAAAIAAQGLVRLGCYFRSRGKPALAARYLGAGLTVARTIFAEPYLSTSPR
;
A
#
# COMPACT_ATOMS: atom_id res chain seq x y z
N MET A 1 16.50 -15.54 -5.90
CA MET A 1 15.57 -14.58 -6.57
C MET A 1 14.31 -15.28 -7.01
N ILE A 2 13.19 -14.57 -7.14
CA ILE A 2 11.90 -15.16 -7.55
C ILE A 2 12.05 -15.95 -8.85
N ARG A 3 11.63 -17.20 -8.85
CA ARG A 3 11.56 -18.04 -10.04
C ARG A 3 10.18 -17.84 -10.70
N ILE A 4 10.14 -16.89 -11.63
CA ILE A 4 8.89 -16.51 -12.32
C ILE A 4 8.37 -17.70 -13.12
N ASP A 5 7.13 -18.12 -12.81
CA ASP A 5 6.42 -19.15 -13.57
C ASP A 5 5.64 -18.48 -14.72
N SER A 6 6.19 -18.57 -15.91
CA SER A 6 5.60 -17.98 -17.11
C SER A 6 4.34 -18.70 -17.64
N SER A 7 4.01 -19.87 -17.09
CA SER A 7 2.80 -20.61 -17.44
C SER A 7 1.55 -20.09 -16.74
N LEU A 8 1.73 -19.29 -15.67
CA LEU A 8 0.62 -18.78 -14.87
C LEU A 8 -0.15 -17.68 -15.63
N THR A 9 -1.46 -17.81 -15.55
CA THR A 9 -2.43 -16.81 -16.00
C THR A 9 -3.39 -16.49 -14.88
N PRO A 10 -4.13 -15.35 -14.92
CA PRO A 10 -5.20 -15.11 -13.96
C PRO A 10 -6.23 -16.24 -13.92
N GLY A 11 -6.50 -16.87 -15.08
CA GLY A 11 -7.43 -18.02 -15.18
C GLY A 11 -6.94 -19.27 -14.44
N SER A 12 -5.63 -19.53 -14.47
CA SER A 12 -5.04 -20.69 -13.77
C SER A 12 -5.12 -20.57 -12.24
N LEU A 13 -5.28 -19.35 -11.70
CA LEU A 13 -5.45 -19.11 -10.27
C LEU A 13 -6.92 -19.03 -9.82
N ARG A 14 -7.89 -19.25 -10.72
CA ARG A 14 -9.31 -19.09 -10.42
C ARG A 14 -9.74 -19.94 -9.22
N ALA A 15 -9.44 -21.23 -9.23
CA ALA A 15 -9.84 -22.13 -8.15
C ALA A 15 -9.20 -21.74 -6.80
N ALA A 16 -7.93 -21.32 -6.80
CA ALA A 16 -7.26 -20.83 -5.59
C ALA A 16 -7.88 -19.52 -5.07
N THR A 17 -8.28 -18.62 -5.98
CA THR A 17 -8.97 -17.37 -5.63
C THR A 17 -10.37 -17.64 -5.07
N ASP A 18 -11.13 -18.55 -5.67
CA ASP A 18 -12.48 -18.93 -5.20
C ASP A 18 -12.38 -19.52 -3.77
N ARG A 19 -11.38 -20.38 -3.53
CA ARG A 19 -11.10 -20.93 -2.19
C ARG A 19 -10.67 -19.86 -1.18
N LEU A 20 -9.85 -18.89 -1.59
CA LEU A 20 -9.48 -17.75 -0.76
C LEU A 20 -10.73 -17.02 -0.26
N PHE A 21 -11.68 -16.71 -1.15
CA PHE A 21 -12.91 -16.01 -0.78
C PHE A 21 -13.83 -16.87 0.08
N GLU A 22 -13.89 -18.16 -0.13
CA GLU A 22 -14.63 -19.09 0.76
C GLU A 22 -14.09 -19.02 2.19
N LEU A 23 -12.78 -19.22 2.35
CA LEU A 23 -12.12 -19.20 3.66
C LEU A 23 -12.19 -17.82 4.32
N SER A 24 -11.96 -16.75 3.55
CA SER A 24 -12.00 -15.38 4.07
C SER A 24 -13.42 -15.01 4.52
N GLY A 25 -14.44 -15.41 3.78
CA GLY A 25 -15.84 -15.21 4.18
C GLY A 25 -16.17 -15.85 5.53
N ALA A 26 -15.73 -17.09 5.75
CA ALA A 26 -15.90 -17.77 7.04
C ALA A 26 -15.17 -17.04 8.18
N LYS A 27 -13.93 -16.57 7.95
CA LYS A 27 -13.13 -15.84 8.94
C LYS A 27 -13.70 -14.47 9.25
N ILE A 28 -14.17 -13.71 8.25
CA ILE A 28 -14.87 -12.43 8.45
C ILE A 28 -16.08 -12.62 9.37
N LEU A 29 -16.89 -13.64 9.13
CA LEU A 29 -18.04 -13.96 9.99
C LEU A 29 -17.63 -14.38 11.40
N ALA A 30 -16.51 -15.09 11.55
CA ALA A 30 -15.99 -15.48 12.85
C ALA A 30 -15.49 -14.27 13.65
N ILE A 31 -14.76 -13.34 13.01
CA ILE A 31 -14.32 -12.07 13.61
C ILE A 31 -15.54 -11.27 14.05
N GLN A 32 -16.53 -11.08 13.17
CA GLN A 32 -17.76 -10.33 13.50
C GLN A 32 -18.52 -10.86 14.73
N ARG A 33 -18.45 -12.18 14.99
CA ARG A 33 -19.11 -12.79 16.14
C ARG A 33 -18.32 -12.72 17.44
N ARG A 34 -17.00 -12.65 17.36
CA ARG A 34 -16.09 -12.81 18.52
C ARG A 34 -15.38 -11.54 18.92
N TRP A 35 -15.24 -10.59 18.01
CA TRP A 35 -14.52 -9.34 18.25
C TRP A 35 -15.47 -8.26 18.73
N ASP A 36 -15.18 -7.67 19.88
CA ASP A 36 -15.89 -6.49 20.35
C ASP A 36 -15.24 -5.22 19.76
N PRO A 37 -15.97 -4.39 19.01
CA PRO A 37 -15.43 -3.15 18.47
C PRO A 37 -14.90 -2.17 19.52
N ARG A 38 -15.30 -2.32 20.78
CA ARG A 38 -14.77 -1.51 21.89
C ARG A 38 -13.32 -1.85 22.22
N ASP A 39 -12.85 -3.03 21.84
CA ASP A 39 -11.45 -3.45 22.00
C ASP A 39 -10.53 -2.88 20.91
N GLY A 40 -11.04 -2.01 20.01
CA GLY A 40 -10.31 -1.43 18.89
C GLY A 40 -10.32 -2.33 17.64
N ALA A 41 -9.27 -2.24 16.83
CA ALA A 41 -9.13 -3.06 15.63
C ALA A 41 -8.35 -4.36 15.91
N PRO A 42 -8.70 -5.50 15.27
CA PRO A 42 -7.93 -6.74 15.37
C PRO A 42 -6.65 -6.60 14.52
N VAL A 43 -5.53 -6.32 15.16
CA VAL A 43 -4.26 -5.97 14.50
C VAL A 43 -3.29 -7.13 14.45
N VAL A 44 -3.10 -7.83 15.57
CA VAL A 44 -2.11 -8.88 15.74
C VAL A 44 -2.75 -10.14 16.29
N THR A 45 -2.06 -11.28 16.14
CA THR A 45 -2.47 -12.53 16.79
C THR A 45 -1.51 -12.87 17.94
N VAL A 46 -2.08 -13.23 19.07
CA VAL A 46 -1.37 -13.73 20.25
C VAL A 46 -1.98 -15.07 20.62
N GLY A 47 -1.20 -16.14 20.63
CA GLY A 47 -1.71 -17.47 20.92
C GLY A 47 -2.84 -17.91 19.96
N GLY A 48 -2.81 -17.50 18.69
CA GLY A 48 -3.83 -17.81 17.70
C GLY A 48 -5.13 -17.00 17.81
N ARG A 49 -5.18 -15.98 18.69
CA ARG A 49 -6.32 -15.08 18.85
C ARG A 49 -5.96 -13.65 18.48
N TYR A 50 -6.90 -12.93 17.87
CA TYR A 50 -6.70 -11.50 17.60
C TYR A 50 -6.58 -10.70 18.89
N ALA A 51 -5.68 -9.72 18.85
CA ALA A 51 -5.51 -8.69 19.87
C ALA A 51 -5.41 -7.31 19.19
N SER A 52 -5.84 -6.27 19.91
CA SER A 52 -5.70 -4.88 19.47
C SER A 52 -4.36 -4.28 19.91
N ARG A 53 -3.98 -3.20 19.24
CA ARG A 53 -2.89 -2.31 19.65
C ARG A 53 -3.34 -0.88 19.43
N GLY A 54 -3.49 -0.13 20.48
CA GLY A 54 -3.87 1.28 20.61
C GLY A 54 -3.82 2.11 19.31
N TRP A 55 -2.86 2.99 19.20
CA TRP A 55 -2.70 3.92 18.06
C TRP A 55 -2.35 3.28 16.70
N THR A 56 -2.10 1.98 16.63
CA THR A 56 -1.85 1.26 15.38
C THR A 56 -3.14 0.82 14.66
N GLU A 57 -4.24 1.49 14.88
CA GLU A 57 -5.56 1.15 14.30
C GLU A 57 -5.66 1.43 12.78
N TRP A 58 -4.56 1.70 12.09
CA TRP A 58 -4.51 1.81 10.63
C TRP A 58 -5.06 0.57 9.90
N THR A 59 -5.17 -0.55 10.59
CA THR A 59 -5.72 -1.80 10.08
C THR A 59 -7.25 -1.89 10.15
N GLN A 60 -7.94 -0.99 10.85
CA GLN A 60 -9.41 -1.05 10.96
C GLN A 60 -10.10 -0.90 9.60
N GLY A 61 -9.51 -0.13 8.70
CA GLY A 61 -9.97 -0.04 7.32
C GLY A 61 -9.91 -1.37 6.57
N PHE A 62 -8.97 -2.24 6.89
CA PHE A 62 -8.90 -3.59 6.32
C PHE A 62 -9.91 -4.54 6.96
N GLN A 63 -10.22 -4.39 8.24
CA GLN A 63 -11.26 -5.19 8.89
C GLN A 63 -12.60 -5.07 8.17
N PHE A 64 -13.08 -3.86 7.94
CA PHE A 64 -14.34 -3.62 7.26
C PHE A 64 -14.21 -3.68 5.74
N GLY A 65 -13.07 -3.23 5.21
CA GLY A 65 -12.74 -3.29 3.79
C GLY A 65 -12.69 -4.72 3.24
N SER A 66 -12.17 -5.69 4.00
CA SER A 66 -12.18 -7.10 3.60
C SER A 66 -13.59 -7.64 3.42
N ALA A 67 -14.54 -7.24 4.27
CA ALA A 67 -15.94 -7.60 4.14
C ALA A 67 -16.60 -6.96 2.90
N ILE A 68 -16.25 -5.71 2.57
CA ILE A 68 -16.72 -5.04 1.34
C ILE A 68 -16.16 -5.77 0.10
N LEU A 69 -14.88 -6.13 0.09
CA LEU A 69 -14.27 -6.90 -1.00
C LEU A 69 -14.84 -8.30 -1.12
N GLN A 70 -15.17 -8.94 0.00
CA GLN A 70 -15.89 -10.22 0.02
C GLN A 70 -17.23 -10.13 -0.70
N PHE A 71 -17.99 -9.04 -0.47
CA PHE A 71 -19.21 -8.78 -1.22
C PHE A 71 -18.94 -8.55 -2.71
N ALA A 72 -17.95 -7.73 -3.03
CA ALA A 72 -17.61 -7.45 -4.42
C ALA A 72 -17.25 -8.72 -5.22
N ALA A 73 -16.59 -9.68 -4.57
CA ALA A 73 -16.19 -10.94 -5.20
C ALA A 73 -17.28 -12.01 -5.25
N THR A 74 -18.16 -12.07 -4.24
CA THR A 74 -19.08 -13.21 -4.03
C THR A 74 -20.55 -12.85 -4.04
N GLY A 75 -20.92 -11.58 -4.02
CA GLY A 75 -22.30 -11.09 -3.88
C GLY A 75 -22.89 -11.29 -2.46
N SER A 76 -22.07 -11.65 -1.46
CA SER A 76 -22.53 -11.93 -0.09
C SER A 76 -23.14 -10.69 0.58
N ARG A 77 -24.47 -10.60 0.64
CA ARG A 77 -25.17 -9.49 1.32
C ARG A 77 -24.83 -9.36 2.80
N ARG A 78 -24.50 -10.50 3.46
CA ARG A 78 -24.08 -10.49 4.85
C ARG A 78 -22.71 -9.82 5.02
N ALA A 79 -21.78 -10.08 4.11
CA ALA A 79 -20.47 -9.42 4.09
C ALA A 79 -20.62 -7.92 3.83
N LEU A 80 -21.51 -7.53 2.88
CA LEU A 80 -21.81 -6.11 2.65
C LEU A 80 -22.38 -5.42 3.90
N ALA A 81 -23.32 -6.06 4.61
CA ALA A 81 -23.90 -5.51 5.83
C ALA A 81 -22.82 -5.26 6.92
N ILE A 82 -21.87 -6.19 7.08
CA ILE A 82 -20.75 -6.04 8.00
C ILE A 82 -19.85 -4.87 7.57
N GLY A 83 -19.41 -4.86 6.32
CA GLY A 83 -18.49 -3.83 5.82
C GLY A 83 -19.11 -2.43 5.83
N ARG A 84 -20.37 -2.30 5.35
CA ARG A 84 -21.12 -1.02 5.33
C ARG A 84 -21.45 -0.54 6.73
N GLY A 85 -21.99 -1.41 7.58
CA GLY A 85 -22.31 -1.08 8.96
C GLY A 85 -21.08 -0.70 9.78
N GLY A 86 -19.99 -1.47 9.63
CA GLY A 86 -18.72 -1.15 10.29
C GLY A 86 -18.11 0.17 9.81
N THR A 87 -18.20 0.46 8.50
CA THR A 87 -17.72 1.73 7.96
C THR A 87 -18.50 2.91 8.55
N VAL A 88 -19.83 2.87 8.52
CA VAL A 88 -20.66 3.97 9.04
C VAL A 88 -20.52 4.11 10.55
N GLY A 89 -20.45 3.00 11.27
CA GLY A 89 -20.44 3.01 12.75
C GLY A 89 -19.08 3.34 13.37
N HIS A 90 -17.97 3.03 12.69
CA HIS A 90 -16.65 3.07 13.35
C HIS A 90 -15.58 3.89 12.61
N MET A 91 -15.75 4.17 11.31
CA MET A 91 -14.66 4.78 10.54
C MET A 91 -14.64 6.31 10.54
N ALA A 92 -15.66 6.99 11.07
CA ALA A 92 -15.73 8.45 11.07
C ALA A 92 -14.49 9.11 11.73
N ARG A 93 -13.99 8.54 12.84
CA ARG A 93 -12.80 9.02 13.54
C ARG A 93 -11.54 9.01 12.66
N HIS A 94 -11.45 8.07 11.70
CA HIS A 94 -10.32 7.97 10.78
C HIS A 94 -10.38 9.01 9.66
N VAL A 95 -11.55 9.57 9.38
CA VAL A 95 -11.71 10.65 8.38
C VAL A 95 -11.02 11.94 8.84
N SER A 96 -11.08 12.23 10.14
CA SER A 96 -10.56 13.46 10.75
C SER A 96 -9.28 13.25 11.58
N HIS A 97 -8.64 12.08 11.50
CA HIS A 97 -7.49 11.75 12.34
C HIS A 97 -6.23 12.51 11.91
N VAL A 98 -5.94 13.63 12.56
CA VAL A 98 -4.76 14.46 12.27
C VAL A 98 -3.43 13.85 12.74
N GLY A 99 -3.45 12.83 13.58
CA GLY A 99 -2.27 12.23 14.24
C GLY A 99 -1.48 11.23 13.40
N VAL A 100 -2.03 10.76 12.25
CA VAL A 100 -1.46 9.70 11.43
C VAL A 100 -1.45 10.03 9.95
N HIS A 101 -0.65 9.28 9.18
CA HIS A 101 -0.55 9.37 7.72
C HIS A 101 -1.33 8.26 6.98
N ASP A 102 -2.22 7.52 7.69
CA ASP A 102 -2.80 6.26 7.24
C ASP A 102 -4.18 6.39 6.57
N HIS A 103 -4.59 7.60 6.20
CA HIS A 103 -5.90 7.87 5.62
C HIS A 103 -6.22 7.01 4.39
N GLY A 104 -5.23 6.78 3.53
CA GLY A 104 -5.40 5.94 2.36
C GLY A 104 -5.60 4.46 2.69
N PHE A 105 -5.05 3.97 3.81
CA PHE A 105 -5.28 2.60 4.27
C PHE A 105 -6.69 2.43 4.85
N ASN A 106 -7.11 3.34 5.70
CA ASN A 106 -8.40 3.27 6.39
C ASN A 106 -9.57 3.66 5.48
N ASN A 107 -9.55 4.88 4.96
CA ASN A 107 -10.73 5.49 4.37
C ASN A 107 -10.96 5.07 2.91
N VAL A 108 -9.90 4.80 2.14
CA VAL A 108 -10.06 4.29 0.78
C VAL A 108 -10.49 2.82 0.79
N SER A 109 -10.02 2.03 1.74
CA SER A 109 -10.43 0.62 1.87
C SER A 109 -11.90 0.46 2.29
N THR A 110 -12.48 1.47 2.92
CA THR A 110 -13.87 1.48 3.40
C THR A 110 -14.76 2.38 2.55
N TYR A 111 -14.80 3.67 2.82
CA TYR A 111 -15.62 4.63 2.05
C TYR A 111 -15.32 4.59 0.55
N GLY A 112 -14.04 4.44 0.17
CA GLY A 112 -13.65 4.37 -1.25
C GLY A 112 -14.22 3.15 -1.96
N ASN A 113 -14.15 1.97 -1.35
CA ASN A 113 -14.73 0.75 -1.92
C ASN A 113 -16.26 0.81 -1.96
N LEU A 114 -16.94 1.33 -0.93
CA LEU A 114 -18.38 1.51 -0.92
C LEU A 114 -18.83 2.52 -1.99
N TYR A 115 -18.11 3.64 -2.11
CA TYR A 115 -18.36 4.63 -3.15
C TYR A 115 -18.25 4.02 -4.55
N GLN A 116 -17.20 3.26 -4.81
CA GLN A 116 -17.01 2.58 -6.10
C GLN A 116 -18.15 1.59 -6.42
N LEU A 117 -18.53 0.77 -5.44
CA LEU A 117 -19.63 -0.19 -5.61
C LEU A 117 -20.98 0.50 -5.86
N ALA A 118 -21.23 1.61 -5.18
CA ALA A 118 -22.44 2.41 -5.39
C ALA A 118 -22.44 3.07 -6.78
N LYS A 119 -21.35 3.72 -7.18
CA LYS A 119 -21.23 4.39 -8.49
C LYS A 119 -21.28 3.43 -9.67
N SER A 120 -20.78 2.20 -9.51
CA SER A 120 -20.84 1.16 -10.54
C SER A 120 -22.20 0.43 -10.60
N GLY A 121 -23.11 0.70 -9.66
CA GLY A 121 -24.40 0.00 -9.56
C GLY A 121 -24.29 -1.43 -8.97
N ALA A 122 -23.11 -1.87 -8.55
CA ALA A 122 -22.92 -3.18 -7.92
C ALA A 122 -23.55 -3.26 -6.52
N MET A 123 -23.75 -2.10 -5.89
CA MET A 123 -24.46 -1.95 -4.61
C MET A 123 -25.56 -0.90 -4.74
N ARG A 124 -26.75 -1.20 -4.22
CA ARG A 124 -27.82 -0.20 -4.09
C ARG A 124 -27.44 0.80 -3.00
N ALA A 125 -27.40 2.07 -3.35
CA ALA A 125 -27.21 3.19 -2.45
C ALA A 125 -28.10 4.37 -2.88
N GLY A 126 -28.68 5.08 -1.94
CA GLY A 126 -29.36 6.34 -2.21
C GLY A 126 -28.35 7.46 -2.51
N GLU A 127 -28.85 8.54 -3.14
CA GLU A 127 -28.02 9.70 -3.47
C GLU A 127 -27.33 10.31 -2.23
N GLY A 128 -28.06 10.47 -1.15
CA GLY A 128 -27.52 10.98 0.12
C GLY A 128 -26.39 10.10 0.70
N GLU A 129 -26.46 8.78 0.51
CA GLU A 129 -25.41 7.87 0.94
C GLU A 129 -24.16 7.99 0.06
N ILE A 130 -24.33 8.15 -1.24
CA ILE A 130 -23.21 8.40 -2.17
C ILE A 130 -22.51 9.70 -1.78
N HIS A 131 -23.26 10.77 -1.55
CA HIS A 131 -22.72 12.06 -1.09
C HIS A 131 -22.02 11.96 0.27
N PHE A 132 -22.53 11.14 1.16
CA PHE A 132 -21.86 10.86 2.44
C PHE A 132 -20.48 10.23 2.24
N TYR A 133 -20.36 9.25 1.35
CA TYR A 133 -19.04 8.64 1.03
C TYR A 133 -18.11 9.63 0.34
N GLU A 134 -18.63 10.45 -0.58
CA GLU A 134 -17.87 11.52 -1.23
C GLU A 134 -17.33 12.53 -0.21
N LEU A 135 -18.17 12.97 0.72
CA LEU A 135 -17.75 13.91 1.78
C LEU A 135 -16.65 13.32 2.65
N ALA A 136 -16.80 12.06 3.07
CA ALA A 136 -15.79 11.37 3.87
C ALA A 136 -14.43 11.28 3.13
N LEU A 137 -14.44 10.98 1.84
CA LEU A 137 -13.24 10.90 1.01
C LEU A 137 -12.61 12.28 0.78
N LYS A 138 -13.41 13.32 0.53
CA LYS A 138 -12.95 14.71 0.38
C LYS A 138 -12.26 15.19 1.65
N VAL A 139 -12.92 15.06 2.80
CA VAL A 139 -12.38 15.47 4.10
C VAL A 139 -11.11 14.69 4.44
N SER A 140 -11.12 13.37 4.25
CA SER A 140 -9.96 12.51 4.52
C SER A 140 -8.73 12.94 3.71
N GLY A 141 -8.88 13.24 2.43
CA GLY A 141 -7.78 13.72 1.60
C GLY A 141 -7.25 15.08 2.04
N ALA A 142 -8.14 16.01 2.43
CA ALA A 142 -7.75 17.33 2.94
C ALA A 142 -7.00 17.22 4.29
N VAL A 143 -7.50 16.42 5.22
CA VAL A 143 -6.85 16.19 6.53
C VAL A 143 -5.47 15.58 6.33
N GLN A 144 -5.33 14.58 5.48
CA GLN A 144 -4.02 14.01 5.15
C GLN A 144 -3.10 15.02 4.51
N ALA A 145 -3.58 15.85 3.58
CA ALA A 145 -2.79 16.88 2.94
C ALA A 145 -2.33 17.97 3.92
N ALA A 146 -3.06 18.23 5.00
CA ALA A 146 -2.67 19.21 6.02
C ALA A 146 -1.42 18.78 6.83
N ARG A 147 -1.13 17.48 6.90
CA ARG A 147 0.09 16.93 7.52
C ARG A 147 1.29 17.13 6.60
N TRP A 148 1.82 18.31 6.51
CA TRP A 148 2.78 18.65 5.47
C TRP A 148 4.06 19.29 6.00
N THR A 149 5.20 18.80 5.51
CA THR A 149 6.51 19.44 5.65
C THR A 149 6.96 19.93 4.28
N GLU A 150 7.21 21.24 4.19
CA GLU A 150 7.77 21.86 3.00
C GLU A 150 9.28 21.67 2.98
N LEU A 151 9.85 21.39 1.79
CA LEU A 151 11.28 21.25 1.57
C LEU A 151 11.75 22.21 0.49
N PRO A 152 13.06 22.59 0.48
CA PRO A 152 13.64 23.39 -0.60
C PRO A 152 13.44 22.77 -1.99
N GLY A 153 13.43 23.62 -3.01
CA GLY A 153 13.33 23.18 -4.40
C GLY A 153 11.95 22.69 -4.82
N GLY A 154 10.90 23.11 -4.12
CA GLY A 154 9.52 22.77 -4.45
C GLY A 154 9.12 21.32 -4.08
N LEU A 155 9.93 20.67 -3.25
CA LEU A 155 9.64 19.37 -2.67
C LEU A 155 8.81 19.50 -1.39
N GLY A 156 8.36 18.38 -0.85
CA GLY A 156 7.64 18.31 0.42
C GLY A 156 6.96 16.99 0.58
N TYR A 157 6.48 16.70 1.77
CA TYR A 157 5.89 15.40 2.07
C TYR A 157 4.82 15.47 3.16
N VAL A 158 3.91 14.52 3.10
CA VAL A 158 3.02 14.18 4.22
C VAL A 158 3.87 13.45 5.25
N TYR A 159 4.02 14.04 6.43
CA TYR A 159 4.88 13.49 7.47
C TYR A 159 4.23 12.34 8.23
N SER A 160 5.07 11.42 8.70
CA SER A 160 4.67 10.25 9.48
C SER A 160 4.17 10.62 10.88
N PHE A 161 3.71 9.64 11.65
CA PHE A 161 3.37 9.85 13.05
C PHE A 161 4.59 10.18 13.95
N ASN A 162 5.83 9.96 13.47
CA ASN A 162 7.05 10.36 14.19
C ASN A 162 7.23 11.89 14.22
N GLY A 163 6.48 12.62 13.40
CA GLY A 163 6.49 14.07 13.39
C GLY A 163 6.99 14.69 12.09
N PRO A 164 7.02 16.04 12.02
CA PRO A 164 7.29 16.76 10.77
C PRO A 164 8.64 16.49 10.11
N HIS A 165 9.63 15.99 10.87
CA HIS A 165 10.97 15.65 10.36
C HIS A 165 11.05 14.30 9.65
N SER A 166 9.97 13.51 9.67
CA SER A 166 9.97 12.10 9.28
C SER A 166 9.10 11.82 8.07
N LEU A 167 9.70 11.27 7.01
CA LEU A 167 9.06 10.73 5.83
C LEU A 167 9.14 9.22 5.82
N PHE A 168 8.01 8.52 5.93
CA PHE A 168 7.93 7.07 5.80
C PHE A 168 7.67 6.62 4.37
N ALA A 169 8.29 5.50 4.00
CA ALA A 169 8.13 4.87 2.70
C ALA A 169 6.68 4.43 2.39
N ASP A 170 5.97 3.90 3.38
CA ASP A 170 4.60 3.41 3.23
C ASP A 170 3.56 4.51 3.00
N THR A 171 3.88 5.75 3.37
CA THR A 171 3.01 6.92 3.15
C THR A 171 2.64 7.11 1.67
N ILE A 172 3.50 6.68 0.74
CA ILE A 172 3.20 6.73 -0.71
C ILE A 172 1.90 6.00 -1.06
N ARG A 173 1.58 4.87 -0.40
CA ARG A 173 0.34 4.14 -0.60
C ARG A 173 -0.87 4.91 -0.05
N SER A 174 -0.67 5.72 0.96
CA SER A 174 -1.73 6.55 1.52
C SER A 174 -2.11 7.73 0.62
N MET A 175 -1.26 8.12 -0.35
CA MET A 175 -1.53 9.21 -1.30
C MET A 175 -2.77 8.98 -2.17
N ARG A 176 -3.28 7.76 -2.26
CA ARG A 176 -4.55 7.49 -2.94
C ARG A 176 -5.75 8.22 -2.30
N SER A 177 -5.65 8.64 -1.03
CA SER A 177 -6.66 9.51 -0.40
C SER A 177 -6.68 10.90 -1.03
N LEU A 178 -5.50 11.49 -1.31
CA LEU A 178 -5.37 12.76 -2.01
C LEU A 178 -5.84 12.64 -3.48
N ALA A 179 -5.48 11.54 -4.13
CA ALA A 179 -5.89 11.25 -5.51
C ALA A 179 -7.41 11.23 -5.68
N LEU A 180 -8.11 10.49 -4.80
CA LEU A 180 -9.57 10.41 -4.83
C LEU A 180 -10.24 11.73 -4.46
N SER A 181 -9.74 12.40 -3.44
CA SER A 181 -10.26 13.70 -3.02
C SER A 181 -10.10 14.76 -4.13
N HIS A 182 -8.94 14.79 -4.80
CA HIS A 182 -8.72 15.62 -5.99
C HIS A 182 -9.70 15.29 -7.11
N ARG A 183 -9.88 14.01 -7.45
CA ARG A 183 -10.80 13.54 -8.48
C ARG A 183 -12.25 13.91 -8.18
N LEU A 184 -12.62 14.06 -6.92
CA LEU A 184 -13.92 14.53 -6.45
C LEU A 184 -14.02 16.07 -6.45
N GLY A 185 -13.04 16.78 -7.03
CA GLY A 185 -13.04 18.23 -7.18
C GLY A 185 -12.77 19.00 -5.88
N HIS A 186 -12.05 18.40 -4.92
CA HIS A 186 -11.77 19.03 -3.64
C HIS A 186 -10.35 19.61 -3.56
N ALA A 187 -10.16 20.60 -2.70
CA ALA A 187 -8.90 21.19 -2.33
C ALA A 187 -8.82 21.37 -0.81
N LEU A 188 -7.64 21.36 -0.25
CA LEU A 188 -7.44 21.77 1.14
C LEU A 188 -7.48 23.31 1.19
N MET A 189 -8.34 23.87 2.03
CA MET A 189 -8.33 25.31 2.28
C MET A 189 -7.29 25.64 3.33
N GLY A 190 -6.33 26.47 2.95
CA GLY A 190 -5.32 27.05 3.84
C GLY A 190 -5.76 28.39 4.39
N GLU A 191 -4.87 29.01 5.15
CA GLU A 191 -5.09 30.37 5.66
C GLU A 191 -5.29 31.38 4.52
N ASN A 192 -6.05 32.44 4.80
CA ASN A 192 -6.42 33.49 3.85
C ASN A 192 -7.11 32.93 2.59
N ASP A 193 -7.96 31.92 2.76
CA ASP A 193 -8.76 31.29 1.70
C ASP A 193 -7.93 30.75 0.52
N ARG A 194 -6.66 30.41 0.76
CA ARG A 194 -5.78 29.86 -0.28
C ARG A 194 -6.11 28.39 -0.54
N PRO A 195 -6.53 28.01 -1.75
CA PRO A 195 -6.71 26.62 -2.10
C PRO A 195 -5.34 25.95 -2.28
N ILE A 196 -5.15 24.81 -1.60
CA ILE A 196 -3.96 23.97 -1.71
C ILE A 196 -4.32 22.74 -2.53
N SER A 197 -3.62 22.56 -3.65
CA SER A 197 -3.85 21.43 -4.56
C SER A 197 -3.49 20.10 -3.91
N LEU A 198 -4.45 19.18 -3.83
CA LEU A 198 -4.24 17.82 -3.35
C LEU A 198 -3.37 17.02 -4.33
N LEU A 199 -3.58 17.21 -5.63
CA LEU A 199 -2.71 16.63 -6.65
C LEU A 199 -1.28 17.17 -6.52
N GLY A 200 -1.11 18.47 -6.31
CA GLY A 200 0.20 19.09 -6.10
C GLY A 200 0.93 18.49 -4.89
N ARG A 201 0.22 18.27 -3.77
CA ARG A 201 0.78 17.60 -2.59
C ARG A 201 1.13 16.14 -2.85
N LEU A 202 0.29 15.41 -3.58
CA LEU A 202 0.54 14.04 -4.00
C LEU A 202 1.82 13.95 -4.86
N LEU A 203 1.94 14.77 -5.90
CA LEU A 203 3.08 14.75 -6.81
C LEU A 203 4.39 15.09 -6.09
N ARG A 204 4.39 16.12 -5.25
CA ARG A 204 5.56 16.52 -4.46
C ARG A 204 5.95 15.44 -3.45
N HIS A 205 4.99 14.84 -2.76
CA HIS A 205 5.25 13.73 -1.84
C HIS A 205 5.89 12.54 -2.56
N ALA A 206 5.34 12.14 -3.70
CA ALA A 206 5.88 11.03 -4.48
C ALA A 206 7.29 11.34 -5.01
N GLU A 207 7.54 12.56 -5.49
CA GLU A 207 8.89 12.97 -5.91
C GLU A 207 9.89 12.91 -4.74
N THR A 208 9.48 13.41 -3.56
CA THR A 208 10.31 13.39 -2.35
C THR A 208 10.60 11.95 -1.90
N THR A 209 9.60 11.09 -1.91
CA THR A 209 9.75 9.67 -1.58
C THR A 209 10.70 8.96 -2.56
N ALA A 210 10.55 9.19 -3.88
CA ALA A 210 11.46 8.64 -4.88
C ALA A 210 12.91 9.10 -4.66
N ARG A 211 13.08 10.38 -4.32
CA ARG A 211 14.41 10.98 -4.16
C ARG A 211 15.13 10.53 -2.89
N PHE A 212 14.42 10.35 -1.78
CA PHE A 212 15.05 10.17 -0.47
C PHE A 212 14.87 8.76 0.11
N ASN A 213 13.74 8.07 -0.13
CA ASN A 213 13.55 6.71 0.37
C ASN A 213 14.03 5.63 -0.60
N VAL A 214 14.05 5.90 -1.92
CA VAL A 214 14.48 4.93 -2.93
C VAL A 214 15.90 5.21 -3.40
N PHE A 215 16.69 4.17 -3.56
CA PHE A 215 18.07 4.21 -4.02
C PHE A 215 18.16 3.74 -5.47
N PHE A 216 19.08 4.30 -6.26
CA PHE A 216 19.16 4.06 -7.71
C PHE A 216 20.56 3.65 -8.18
N GLY A 217 21.49 3.30 -7.25
CA GLY A 217 22.86 2.92 -7.62
C GLY A 217 23.70 4.10 -8.09
N LYS A 218 23.48 5.30 -7.54
CA LYS A 218 24.19 6.53 -7.91
C LYS A 218 25.25 6.97 -6.91
N GLY A 219 25.61 6.10 -5.97
CA GLY A 219 26.66 6.37 -4.98
C GLY A 219 26.23 7.29 -3.83
N ARG A 220 24.94 7.33 -3.47
CA ARG A 220 24.42 8.16 -2.36
C ARG A 220 24.98 7.70 -1.00
N ASP A 221 25.18 6.40 -0.83
CA ASP A 221 25.90 5.77 0.28
C ASP A 221 26.57 4.47 -0.20
N ILE A 222 27.34 3.80 0.67
CA ILE A 222 28.03 2.54 0.33
C ILE A 222 27.06 1.35 0.11
N TYR A 223 25.80 1.52 0.47
CA TYR A 223 24.72 0.54 0.29
C TYR A 223 23.73 1.00 -0.79
N ASP A 224 24.12 1.91 -1.68
CA ASP A 224 23.26 2.40 -2.77
C ASP A 224 23.08 1.35 -3.85
N VAL A 225 22.22 0.39 -3.56
CA VAL A 225 21.81 -0.66 -4.49
C VAL A 225 20.51 -0.23 -5.20
N PRO A 226 20.43 -0.33 -6.55
CA PRO A 226 19.23 0.04 -7.28
C PRO A 226 17.98 -0.65 -6.78
N GLY A 227 16.96 0.13 -6.40
CA GLY A 227 15.69 -0.36 -5.88
C GLY A 227 15.66 -0.64 -4.38
N ARG A 228 16.79 -0.54 -3.67
CA ARG A 228 16.79 -0.54 -2.20
C ARG A 228 15.90 0.57 -1.67
N VAL A 229 15.17 0.30 -0.57
CA VAL A 229 14.27 1.26 0.09
C VAL A 229 14.69 1.46 1.53
N ALA A 230 14.95 2.70 1.94
CA ALA A 230 14.98 3.08 3.36
C ALA A 230 13.54 3.28 3.86
N HIS A 231 13.21 2.69 5.00
CA HIS A 231 11.86 2.83 5.57
C HIS A 231 11.54 4.29 5.88
N GLU A 232 12.49 5.03 6.42
CA GLU A 232 12.31 6.42 6.86
C GLU A 232 13.44 7.30 6.33
N SER A 233 13.11 8.54 6.02
CA SER A 233 14.05 9.61 5.71
C SER A 233 13.86 10.76 6.68
N ILE A 234 14.97 11.23 7.29
CA ILE A 234 14.98 12.28 8.31
C ILE A 234 15.44 13.59 7.71
N PHE A 235 14.74 14.67 8.05
CA PHE A 235 15.02 16.03 7.60
C PHE A 235 15.24 16.98 8.78
N ASN A 236 16.05 18.00 8.55
CA ASN A 236 16.20 19.12 9.47
C ASN A 236 15.04 20.10 9.24
N LEU A 237 14.26 20.39 10.27
CA LEU A 237 13.11 21.28 10.16
C LEU A 237 13.45 22.76 10.01
N ASN A 238 14.69 23.17 10.35
CA ASN A 238 15.09 24.59 10.25
C ASN A 238 15.39 25.02 8.81
N ASP A 239 15.96 24.11 8.00
CA ASP A 239 16.39 24.40 6.63
C ASP A 239 15.87 23.42 5.57
N GLY A 240 15.15 22.38 5.99
CA GLY A 240 14.65 21.33 5.11
C GLY A 240 15.73 20.40 4.54
N ALA A 241 16.96 20.44 5.06
CA ALA A 241 18.04 19.59 4.58
C ALA A 241 17.81 18.11 4.97
N TYR A 242 18.06 17.21 4.01
CA TYR A 242 18.08 15.77 4.28
C TYR A 242 19.25 15.42 5.22
N ARG A 243 18.99 14.66 6.26
CA ARG A 243 20.00 14.27 7.24
C ARG A 243 20.52 12.85 7.03
N CYS A 244 19.64 11.86 7.08
CA CYS A 244 20.01 10.46 7.00
C CYS A 244 18.81 9.57 6.68
N PRO A 245 19.07 8.33 6.19
CA PRO A 245 18.08 7.28 6.25
C PRO A 245 17.88 6.84 7.70
N SER A 246 16.67 6.37 8.03
CA SER A 246 16.31 5.81 9.32
C SER A 246 15.37 4.63 9.14
N THR A 247 15.02 3.98 10.23
CA THR A 247 14.03 2.91 10.23
C THR A 247 13.36 2.80 11.60
N GLN A 248 12.06 2.54 11.59
CA GLN A 248 11.31 2.23 12.79
C GLN A 248 10.83 0.77 12.80
N GLN A 249 10.53 0.24 11.62
CA GLN A 249 10.01 -1.12 11.47
C GLN A 249 11.01 -2.09 10.83
N GLY A 250 12.07 -1.59 10.18
CA GLY A 250 13.14 -2.40 9.61
C GLY A 250 14.25 -2.67 10.59
N TYR A 251 15.15 -3.59 10.23
CA TYR A 251 16.33 -3.93 11.02
C TYR A 251 17.35 -2.79 11.06
N SER A 252 17.58 -2.15 9.91
CA SER A 252 18.62 -1.14 9.75
C SER A 252 18.18 -0.08 8.72
N PRO A 253 18.65 1.18 8.85
CA PRO A 253 18.44 2.18 7.81
C PRO A 253 19.17 1.86 6.49
N PHE A 254 20.11 0.91 6.51
CA PHE A 254 20.91 0.50 5.37
C PHE A 254 20.41 -0.80 4.71
N SER A 255 19.52 -1.54 5.36
CA SER A 255 18.79 -2.67 4.80
C SER A 255 17.40 -2.25 4.29
N THR A 256 16.60 -3.20 3.89
CA THR A 256 15.24 -2.94 3.40
C THR A 256 14.22 -3.76 4.19
N TRP A 257 13.38 -3.07 4.94
CA TRP A 257 12.15 -3.64 5.46
C TRP A 257 11.24 -4.00 4.27
N THR A 258 10.99 -5.28 4.07
CA THR A 258 10.39 -5.78 2.82
C THR A 258 8.94 -5.35 2.62
N ARG A 259 8.21 -5.10 3.70
CA ARG A 259 6.85 -4.54 3.61
C ARG A 259 6.85 -3.06 3.21
N GLY A 260 7.84 -2.29 3.67
CA GLY A 260 8.04 -0.90 3.20
C GLY A 260 8.35 -0.85 1.70
N LEU A 261 9.21 -1.75 1.21
CA LEU A 261 9.48 -1.91 -0.21
C LEU A 261 8.21 -2.27 -1.00
N ALA A 262 7.42 -3.21 -0.48
CA ALA A 262 6.16 -3.61 -1.12
C ALA A 262 5.15 -2.45 -1.19
N TRP A 263 5.08 -1.60 -0.16
CA TRP A 263 4.25 -0.40 -0.17
C TRP A 263 4.71 0.62 -1.21
N ILE A 264 6.03 0.82 -1.37
CA ILE A 264 6.58 1.69 -2.42
C ILE A 264 6.17 1.18 -3.81
N LEU A 265 6.43 -0.09 -4.09
CA LEU A 265 6.08 -0.72 -5.36
C LEU A 265 4.58 -0.58 -5.67
N CYS A 266 3.72 -0.95 -4.71
CA CYS A 266 2.27 -0.89 -4.89
C CYS A 266 1.77 0.55 -5.02
N GLY A 267 2.31 1.47 -4.21
CA GLY A 267 1.92 2.87 -4.21
C GLY A 267 2.23 3.57 -5.54
N TYR A 268 3.44 3.37 -6.09
CA TYR A 268 3.77 3.96 -7.39
C TYR A 268 2.98 3.31 -8.53
N ALA A 269 2.73 2.00 -8.50
CA ALA A 269 1.89 1.36 -9.51
C ALA A 269 0.47 1.93 -9.52
N GLU A 270 -0.15 2.14 -8.34
CA GLU A 270 -1.47 2.79 -8.23
C GLU A 270 -1.46 4.24 -8.69
N GLN A 271 -0.40 4.98 -8.40
CA GLN A 271 -0.26 6.37 -8.84
C GLN A 271 -0.11 6.48 -10.36
N LEU A 272 0.66 5.60 -10.98
CA LEU A 272 0.79 5.55 -12.45
C LEU A 272 -0.58 5.32 -13.13
N GLU A 273 -1.39 4.39 -12.60
CA GLU A 273 -2.74 4.14 -13.10
C GLU A 273 -3.64 5.39 -12.97
N PHE A 274 -3.59 6.05 -11.82
CA PHE A 274 -4.39 7.26 -11.58
C PHE A 274 -3.93 8.45 -12.44
N LEU A 275 -2.65 8.79 -12.40
CA LEU A 275 -2.09 9.96 -13.08
C LEU A 275 -2.23 9.84 -14.60
N ASP A 276 -2.21 8.62 -15.12
CA ASP A 276 -2.42 8.38 -16.55
C ASP A 276 -3.81 8.82 -17.03
N THR A 277 -4.81 8.80 -16.15
CA THR A 277 -6.18 9.24 -16.47
C THR A 277 -6.35 10.77 -16.48
N LEU A 278 -5.40 11.53 -15.94
CA LEU A 278 -5.51 12.98 -15.83
C LEU A 278 -5.09 13.70 -17.12
N PRO A 279 -5.69 14.85 -17.46
CA PRO A 279 -5.26 15.68 -18.59
C PRO A 279 -3.85 16.24 -18.38
N ALA A 280 -3.13 16.51 -19.48
CA ALA A 280 -1.75 17.00 -19.43
C ALA A 280 -1.59 18.34 -18.71
N GLY A 281 -2.57 19.23 -18.81
CA GLY A 281 -2.55 20.54 -18.14
C GLY A 281 -2.43 20.48 -16.62
N GLU A 282 -2.87 19.40 -15.98
CA GLU A 282 -2.75 19.23 -14.52
C GLU A 282 -1.30 19.03 -14.04
N PHE A 283 -0.38 18.80 -14.97
CA PHE A 283 1.05 18.62 -14.68
C PHE A 283 1.90 19.86 -15.01
N GLU A 284 1.27 20.99 -15.34
CA GLU A 284 1.96 22.25 -15.48
C GLU A 284 2.60 22.65 -14.13
N GLY A 285 3.85 23.07 -14.15
CA GLY A 285 4.65 23.32 -12.93
C GLY A 285 5.34 22.10 -12.33
N PHE A 286 5.12 20.87 -12.89
CA PHE A 286 5.80 19.63 -12.49
C PHE A 286 6.71 19.03 -13.58
N GLY A 287 6.97 19.81 -14.63
CA GLY A 287 7.78 19.38 -15.78
C GLY A 287 7.00 18.59 -16.84
N GLY A 288 5.66 18.58 -16.75
CA GLY A 288 4.75 17.93 -17.69
C GLY A 288 4.48 16.46 -17.39
N LYS A 289 3.31 15.98 -17.88
CA LYS A 289 2.80 14.64 -17.60
C LYS A 289 3.80 13.52 -17.94
N ALA A 290 4.42 13.58 -19.13
CA ALA A 290 5.35 12.54 -19.56
C ALA A 290 6.58 12.42 -18.64
N ALA A 291 7.13 13.54 -18.19
CA ALA A 291 8.28 13.55 -17.29
C ALA A 291 7.91 12.99 -15.90
N VAL A 292 6.77 13.36 -15.33
CA VAL A 292 6.27 12.83 -14.04
C VAL A 292 6.06 11.32 -14.15
N LEU A 293 5.31 10.86 -15.15
CA LEU A 293 5.06 9.42 -15.35
C LEU A 293 6.35 8.65 -15.57
N GLY A 294 7.32 9.23 -16.30
CA GLY A 294 8.63 8.61 -16.55
C GLY A 294 9.43 8.40 -15.25
N ARG A 295 9.46 9.39 -14.36
CA ARG A 295 10.15 9.29 -13.05
C ARG A 295 9.48 8.27 -12.14
N PHE A 296 8.16 8.28 -12.05
CA PHE A 296 7.42 7.35 -11.20
C PHE A 296 7.50 5.91 -11.72
N LEU A 297 7.49 5.74 -13.04
CA LEU A 297 7.71 4.44 -13.66
C LEU A 297 9.12 3.91 -13.40
N GLY A 298 10.14 4.78 -13.45
CA GLY A 298 11.51 4.44 -13.07
C GLY A 298 11.60 3.92 -11.64
N THR A 299 10.90 4.60 -10.70
CA THR A 299 10.85 4.22 -9.29
C THR A 299 10.12 2.88 -9.08
N ALA A 300 8.94 2.71 -9.69
CA ALA A 300 8.19 1.46 -9.64
C ALA A 300 8.99 0.28 -10.18
N ARG A 301 9.73 0.48 -11.29
CA ARG A 301 10.58 -0.56 -11.88
C ARG A 301 11.76 -0.92 -10.99
N ALA A 302 12.50 0.07 -10.49
CA ALA A 302 13.66 -0.18 -9.63
C ALA A 302 13.27 -1.01 -8.40
N THR A 303 12.19 -0.63 -7.74
CA THR A 303 11.70 -1.33 -6.55
C THR A 303 11.11 -2.70 -6.85
N ALA A 304 10.43 -2.87 -7.99
CA ALA A 304 9.96 -4.18 -8.46
C ALA A 304 11.11 -5.12 -8.79
N ASP A 305 12.14 -4.64 -9.49
CA ASP A 305 13.32 -5.44 -9.84
C ASP A 305 14.12 -5.82 -8.59
N PHE A 306 14.25 -4.91 -7.61
CA PHE A 306 14.86 -5.22 -6.32
C PHE A 306 14.07 -6.28 -5.56
N TYR A 307 12.74 -6.16 -5.50
CA TYR A 307 11.90 -7.17 -4.86
C TYR A 307 12.09 -8.55 -5.51
N ILE A 308 12.04 -8.63 -6.85
CA ILE A 308 12.23 -9.89 -7.59
C ILE A 308 13.61 -10.48 -7.32
N GLY A 309 14.66 -9.65 -7.29
CA GLY A 309 16.05 -10.08 -7.12
C GLY A 309 16.41 -10.51 -5.70
N ASN A 310 15.76 -9.93 -4.69
CA ASN A 310 16.12 -10.08 -3.28
C ASN A 310 15.06 -10.84 -2.45
N THR A 311 14.19 -11.60 -3.12
CA THR A 311 13.18 -12.45 -2.48
C THR A 311 13.42 -13.91 -2.85
N PRO A 312 13.20 -14.89 -1.93
CA PRO A 312 13.22 -16.31 -2.19
C PRO A 312 12.43 -16.74 -3.44
N THR A 313 12.69 -17.95 -3.93
CA THR A 313 12.19 -18.38 -5.26
C THR A 313 10.67 -18.44 -5.38
N ASP A 314 9.96 -18.60 -4.29
CA ASP A 314 8.49 -18.64 -4.20
C ASP A 314 7.82 -17.27 -4.09
N GLY A 315 8.62 -16.20 -3.91
CA GLY A 315 8.16 -14.83 -3.86
C GLY A 315 7.71 -14.33 -2.48
N VAL A 316 7.93 -15.10 -1.41
CA VAL A 316 7.68 -14.65 -0.04
C VAL A 316 8.99 -14.17 0.58
N PRO A 317 9.12 -12.89 0.96
CA PRO A 317 10.35 -12.37 1.53
C PRO A 317 10.46 -12.68 3.02
N TYR A 318 11.67 -12.68 3.53
CA TYR A 318 11.92 -12.45 4.95
C TYR A 318 11.64 -10.99 5.29
N TRP A 319 11.38 -10.69 6.56
CA TRP A 319 10.87 -9.39 7.00
C TRP A 319 11.80 -8.20 6.69
N ASP A 320 13.11 -8.43 6.63
CA ASP A 320 14.12 -7.43 6.26
C ASP A 320 15.29 -8.09 5.51
N THR A 321 15.83 -7.42 4.51
CA THR A 321 16.94 -7.94 3.67
C THR A 321 18.29 -8.01 4.38
N GLY A 322 18.44 -7.33 5.51
CA GLY A 322 19.65 -7.29 6.34
C GLY A 322 19.44 -7.95 7.71
N ALA A 323 18.34 -8.68 7.92
CA ALA A 323 18.07 -9.33 9.19
C ALA A 323 19.21 -10.31 9.56
N PRO A 324 19.74 -10.27 10.80
CA PRO A 324 21.00 -10.92 11.15
C PRO A 324 20.96 -12.44 11.03
N GLY A 325 19.81 -13.06 11.27
CA GLY A 325 19.63 -14.52 11.17
C GLY A 325 19.66 -15.05 9.75
N LEU A 326 19.53 -14.18 8.71
CA LEU A 326 19.60 -14.61 7.30
C LEU A 326 20.94 -15.28 6.95
N ALA A 327 22.02 -14.85 7.57
CA ALA A 327 23.33 -15.46 7.38
C ALA A 327 23.34 -16.96 7.76
N GLY A 328 22.52 -17.35 8.74
CA GLY A 328 22.36 -18.74 9.16
C GLY A 328 21.45 -19.58 8.24
N LEU A 329 20.79 -18.97 7.28
CA LEU A 329 19.91 -19.65 6.33
C LEU A 329 20.64 -20.09 5.04
N GLY A 330 21.94 -19.77 4.88
CA GLY A 330 22.71 -20.13 3.69
C GLY A 330 22.14 -19.50 2.42
N ALA A 331 22.06 -20.26 1.33
CA ALA A 331 21.57 -19.77 0.01
C ALA A 331 20.05 -19.63 -0.04
N TYR A 332 19.46 -18.87 0.90
CA TYR A 332 18.00 -18.74 1.06
C TYR A 332 17.30 -18.12 -0.15
N LEU A 333 18.00 -17.32 -0.95
CA LEU A 333 17.45 -16.74 -2.19
C LEU A 333 17.32 -17.74 -3.34
N GLU A 334 17.93 -18.93 -3.22
CA GLU A 334 17.94 -19.97 -4.26
C GLU A 334 16.85 -21.04 -4.07
N ARG A 335 16.12 -20.98 -2.96
CA ARG A 335 15.07 -21.92 -2.58
C ARG A 335 13.80 -21.18 -2.12
N PRO A 336 12.64 -21.85 -1.97
CA PRO A 336 11.46 -21.28 -1.34
C PRO A 336 11.75 -20.81 0.09
N ALA A 337 11.04 -19.78 0.52
CA ALA A 337 11.09 -19.33 1.91
C ALA A 337 10.61 -20.42 2.86
N ASP A 338 11.24 -20.51 4.02
CA ASP A 338 10.82 -21.42 5.08
C ASP A 338 10.11 -20.64 6.19
N PRO A 339 8.77 -20.64 6.27
CA PRO A 339 8.03 -19.93 7.31
C PRO A 339 8.16 -20.55 8.71
N PHE A 340 8.73 -21.79 8.82
CA PHE A 340 8.90 -22.52 10.06
C PHE A 340 10.34 -22.53 10.56
N ASN A 341 11.25 -21.80 9.91
CA ASN A 341 12.63 -21.67 10.36
C ASN A 341 12.72 -20.96 11.72
N ASP A 342 13.78 -21.24 12.46
CA ASP A 342 14.05 -20.69 13.80
C ASP A 342 14.94 -19.44 13.80
N ARG A 343 15.20 -18.84 12.62
CA ARG A 343 16.17 -17.75 12.44
C ARG A 343 15.50 -16.41 12.22
N GLU A 344 14.71 -16.29 11.17
CA GLU A 344 14.07 -15.03 10.77
C GLU A 344 12.66 -15.28 10.25
N PRO A 345 11.68 -14.47 10.66
CA PRO A 345 10.31 -14.60 10.17
C PRO A 345 10.19 -14.18 8.70
N VAL A 346 9.32 -14.87 7.98
CA VAL A 346 8.87 -14.43 6.65
C VAL A 346 7.77 -13.37 6.79
N ASP A 347 7.63 -12.49 5.78
CA ASP A 347 6.56 -11.49 5.73
C ASP A 347 5.57 -11.79 4.59
N SER A 348 4.55 -12.60 4.86
CA SER A 348 3.50 -12.91 3.90
C SER A 348 2.63 -11.70 3.54
N SER A 349 2.56 -10.69 4.42
CA SER A 349 1.86 -9.44 4.10
C SER A 349 2.64 -8.61 3.08
N ALA A 350 3.97 -8.55 3.19
CA ALA A 350 4.82 -7.95 2.15
C ALA A 350 4.63 -8.66 0.80
N ALA A 351 4.56 -10.00 0.80
CA ALA A 351 4.28 -10.78 -0.40
C ALA A 351 2.93 -10.41 -1.04
N ALA A 352 1.86 -10.32 -0.25
CA ALA A 352 0.53 -9.96 -0.76
C ALA A 352 0.48 -8.55 -1.36
N ILE A 353 1.14 -7.58 -0.71
CA ILE A 353 1.22 -6.20 -1.19
C ILE A 353 2.06 -6.12 -2.47
N ALA A 354 3.20 -6.80 -2.50
CA ALA A 354 4.07 -6.83 -3.67
C ALA A 354 3.40 -7.54 -4.85
N ALA A 355 2.67 -8.64 -4.63
CA ALA A 355 1.89 -9.30 -5.67
C ALA A 355 0.90 -8.32 -6.32
N GLN A 356 0.18 -7.54 -5.51
CA GLN A 356 -0.74 -6.51 -6.01
C GLN A 356 0.01 -5.46 -6.85
N GLY A 357 1.14 -4.94 -6.36
CA GLY A 357 1.94 -3.94 -7.07
C GLY A 357 2.52 -4.47 -8.38
N LEU A 358 3.05 -5.69 -8.37
CA LEU A 358 3.61 -6.36 -9.56
C LEU A 358 2.54 -6.61 -10.63
N VAL A 359 1.36 -7.10 -10.25
CA VAL A 359 0.24 -7.30 -11.17
C VAL A 359 -0.19 -5.97 -11.79
N ARG A 360 -0.35 -4.92 -10.99
CA ARG A 360 -0.70 -3.57 -11.47
C ARG A 360 0.35 -3.04 -12.45
N LEU A 361 1.63 -3.11 -12.08
CA LEU A 361 2.72 -2.66 -12.93
C LEU A 361 2.77 -3.45 -14.25
N GLY A 362 2.57 -4.76 -14.20
CA GLY A 362 2.47 -5.61 -15.39
C GLY A 362 1.31 -5.23 -16.30
N CYS A 363 0.11 -4.96 -15.72
CA CYS A 363 -1.05 -4.46 -16.45
C CYS A 363 -0.79 -3.08 -17.06
N TYR A 364 -0.14 -2.18 -16.33
CA TYR A 364 0.26 -0.87 -16.83
C TYR A 364 1.19 -0.97 -18.04
N PHE A 365 2.22 -1.85 -18.01
CA PHE A 365 3.08 -2.08 -19.15
C PHE A 365 2.34 -2.70 -20.35
N ARG A 366 1.39 -3.58 -20.08
CA ARG A 366 0.55 -4.18 -21.14
C ARG A 366 -0.28 -3.11 -21.86
N SER A 367 -0.90 -2.18 -21.12
CA SER A 367 -1.65 -1.07 -21.72
C SER A 367 -0.76 -0.10 -22.52
N ARG A 368 0.55 -0.10 -22.28
CA ARG A 368 1.54 0.70 -22.98
C ARG A 368 2.24 -0.04 -24.13
N GLY A 369 1.78 -1.23 -24.52
CA GLY A 369 2.38 -2.00 -25.59
C GLY A 369 3.81 -2.49 -25.30
N LYS A 370 4.12 -2.79 -24.03
CA LYS A 370 5.44 -3.31 -23.60
C LYS A 370 5.32 -4.77 -23.11
N PRO A 371 5.12 -5.73 -24.04
CA PRO A 371 4.74 -7.11 -23.70
C PRO A 371 5.78 -7.85 -22.86
N ALA A 372 7.07 -7.66 -23.10
CA ALA A 372 8.12 -8.33 -22.34
C ALA A 372 8.14 -7.87 -20.86
N LEU A 373 8.02 -6.57 -20.60
CA LEU A 373 7.93 -6.03 -19.24
C LEU A 373 6.62 -6.44 -18.58
N ALA A 374 5.52 -6.41 -19.34
CA ALA A 374 4.22 -6.87 -18.84
C ALA A 374 4.29 -8.33 -18.40
N ALA A 375 4.84 -9.23 -19.21
CA ALA A 375 4.99 -10.64 -18.88
C ALA A 375 5.86 -10.84 -17.63
N ARG A 376 6.98 -10.12 -17.50
CA ARG A 376 7.88 -10.19 -16.35
C ARG A 376 7.17 -9.86 -15.05
N TYR A 377 6.56 -8.68 -14.96
CA TYR A 377 5.97 -8.23 -13.69
C TYR A 377 4.64 -8.93 -13.38
N LEU A 378 3.81 -9.16 -14.40
CA LEU A 378 2.57 -9.94 -14.20
C LEU A 378 2.88 -11.38 -13.77
N GLY A 379 3.83 -12.05 -14.46
CA GLY A 379 4.27 -13.40 -14.10
C GLY A 379 4.83 -13.46 -12.68
N ALA A 380 5.67 -12.50 -12.28
CA ALA A 380 6.17 -12.44 -10.90
C ALA A 380 5.04 -12.26 -9.89
N GLY A 381 4.10 -11.34 -10.12
CA GLY A 381 2.95 -11.13 -9.25
C GLY A 381 2.05 -12.35 -9.13
N LEU A 382 1.79 -13.07 -10.23
CA LEU A 382 1.01 -14.30 -10.22
C LEU A 382 1.75 -15.46 -9.51
N THR A 383 3.07 -15.54 -9.63
CA THR A 383 3.90 -16.51 -8.90
C THR A 383 3.76 -16.29 -7.40
N VAL A 384 3.91 -15.06 -6.94
CA VAL A 384 3.72 -14.72 -5.51
C VAL A 384 2.29 -15.02 -5.05
N ALA A 385 1.28 -14.61 -5.84
CA ALA A 385 -0.13 -14.87 -5.51
C ALA A 385 -0.42 -16.37 -5.37
N ARG A 386 0.11 -17.22 -6.27
CA ARG A 386 -0.02 -18.67 -6.17
C ARG A 386 0.51 -19.21 -4.83
N THR A 387 1.67 -18.73 -4.41
CA THR A 387 2.30 -19.15 -3.15
C THR A 387 1.45 -18.77 -1.95
N ILE A 388 1.03 -17.50 -1.84
CA ILE A 388 0.27 -17.04 -0.67
C ILE A 388 -1.20 -17.51 -0.64
N PHE A 389 -1.72 -18.03 -1.75
CA PHE A 389 -3.05 -18.65 -1.80
C PHE A 389 -3.06 -20.13 -1.39
N ALA A 390 -1.93 -20.66 -0.95
CA ALA A 390 -1.77 -22.02 -0.47
C ALA A 390 -1.27 -22.06 0.98
N GLU A 391 -1.41 -23.23 1.64
CA GLU A 391 -0.76 -23.46 2.92
C GLU A 391 0.78 -23.34 2.77
N PRO A 392 1.47 -22.87 3.82
CA PRO A 392 0.94 -22.48 5.14
C PRO A 392 0.47 -21.02 5.23
N TYR A 393 0.60 -20.22 4.15
CA TYR A 393 0.29 -18.78 4.17
C TYR A 393 -1.24 -18.53 4.20
N LEU A 394 -2.01 -19.30 3.45
CA LEU A 394 -3.46 -19.30 3.54
C LEU A 394 -3.91 -20.41 4.52
N SER A 395 -4.10 -20.04 5.78
CA SER A 395 -4.56 -21.00 6.79
C SER A 395 -5.95 -21.53 6.49
N THR A 396 -6.06 -22.83 6.37
CA THR A 396 -7.34 -23.57 6.21
C THR A 396 -7.98 -23.91 7.54
N SER A 397 -7.30 -23.66 8.68
CA SER A 397 -7.85 -23.85 10.01
C SER A 397 -9.08 -22.95 10.24
N PRO A 398 -10.19 -23.48 10.77
CA PRO A 398 -11.38 -22.68 11.08
C PRO A 398 -11.25 -21.85 12.35
N ARG A 399 -10.11 -21.90 13.04
CA ARG A 399 -9.84 -21.20 14.30
C ARG A 399 -9.45 -19.74 14.09
#